data_d02900a0e28156ef3e61243677c30ebf
#
_entry.id   d02900a0e28156ef3e61243677c30ebf
#
_cell.length_a   1.000
_cell.length_b   1.000
_cell.length_c   1.000
_cell.angle_alpha   90.00
_cell.angle_beta   90.00
_cell.angle_gamma   90.00
#
_symmetry.space_group_name_H-M   'P 1'
#
loop_
_entity.id
_entity.type
_entity.pdbx_description
1 polymer ?
#
loop_
_entity_poly.entity_id
_entity_poly.type
_entity_poly.pdbx_seq_one_letter_code
_entity_poly.pdbx_strand_id
1 'polypeptide(L)'
;MAPAENNTESLLVRARRASSRAHCPYSYFHVGAAVRCEDGCVIDGCNVENASYGLSICAERVALFTAISQGKQPIELAVSCIDAPSDSAPGSLMPCGACRQVMQELLPSKANVSIDGVGTRQLKQLLPAPSELKQPNIN
;
A
#
# COMPACT_ATOMS: atom_id res chain seq x y z
N MET A 1 13.19 22.13 4.94
CA MET A 1 12.95 20.69 4.83
C MET A 1 12.74 20.13 6.22
N ALA A 2 11.58 19.64 6.49
CA ALA A 2 11.38 18.96 7.75
C ALA A 2 12.42 17.84 7.84
N PRO A 3 13.15 17.70 8.95
CA PRO A 3 13.97 16.53 9.15
C PRO A 3 13.06 15.33 8.92
N ALA A 4 13.57 14.32 8.24
CA ALA A 4 12.90 13.05 8.14
C ALA A 4 12.29 12.80 9.52
N GLU A 5 10.98 12.99 9.61
CA GLU A 5 10.28 12.81 10.87
C GLU A 5 10.73 11.47 11.40
N ASN A 6 11.15 11.50 12.64
CA ASN A 6 11.70 10.34 13.31
C ASN A 6 10.97 9.08 12.87
N ASN A 7 11.65 8.26 12.11
CA ASN A 7 11.20 6.97 11.63
C ASN A 7 10.91 5.99 12.77
N THR A 8 10.63 6.51 13.98
CA THR A 8 10.22 5.71 15.12
C THR A 8 8.73 5.38 15.05
N GLU A 9 7.95 6.14 14.27
CA GLU A 9 6.55 5.80 14.08
C GLU A 9 6.46 4.58 13.15
N SER A 10 5.77 3.56 13.59
CA SER A 10 5.53 2.37 12.81
C SER A 10 4.76 2.73 11.54
N LEU A 11 5.12 2.10 10.43
CA LEU A 11 4.43 2.32 9.17
C LEU A 11 2.94 1.97 9.26
N LEU A 12 2.59 0.98 10.11
CA LEU A 12 1.20 0.61 10.37
C LEU A 12 0.42 1.75 11.05
N VAL A 13 1.04 2.48 11.96
CA VAL A 13 0.39 3.64 12.61
C VAL A 13 0.07 4.70 11.55
N ARG A 14 0.99 4.94 10.62
CA ARG A 14 0.74 5.87 9.52
C ARG A 14 -0.39 5.39 8.62
N ALA A 15 -0.43 4.11 8.31
CA ALA A 15 -1.50 3.53 7.52
C ALA A 15 -2.87 3.70 8.19
N ARG A 16 -2.95 3.42 9.48
CA ARG A 16 -4.19 3.61 10.26
C ARG A 16 -4.66 5.06 10.20
N ARG A 17 -3.73 5.99 10.40
CA ARG A 17 -4.05 7.42 10.36
C ARG A 17 -4.51 7.86 8.97
N ALA A 18 -3.88 7.35 7.92
CA ALA A 18 -4.24 7.68 6.54
C ALA A 18 -5.67 7.27 6.19
N SER A 19 -6.18 6.19 6.80
CA SER A 19 -7.53 5.69 6.54
C SER A 19 -8.63 6.72 6.81
N SER A 20 -8.38 7.69 7.70
CA SER A 20 -9.36 8.73 8.02
C SER A 20 -9.73 9.62 6.85
N ARG A 21 -8.89 9.67 5.81
CA ARG A 21 -9.11 10.47 4.61
C ARG A 21 -9.80 9.70 3.48
N ALA A 22 -10.11 8.43 3.69
CA ALA A 22 -10.69 7.59 2.65
C ALA A 22 -11.98 8.20 2.08
N HIS A 23 -12.08 8.16 0.77
CA HIS A 23 -13.32 8.49 0.07
C HIS A 23 -14.06 7.18 -0.20
N CYS A 24 -14.94 6.80 0.72
CA CYS A 24 -15.65 5.52 0.65
C CYS A 24 -17.15 5.67 0.93
N PRO A 25 -17.86 6.56 0.16
CA PRO A 25 -19.26 6.86 0.42
C PRO A 25 -20.20 5.70 0.12
N TYR A 26 -19.74 4.66 -0.56
CA TYR A 26 -20.55 3.51 -0.94
C TYR A 26 -20.43 2.38 0.07
N SER A 27 -19.21 2.03 0.48
CA SER A 27 -18.97 0.92 1.39
C SER A 27 -18.86 1.32 2.85
N TYR A 28 -18.50 2.56 3.13
CA TYR A 28 -18.10 3.06 4.45
C TYR A 28 -16.91 2.28 5.03
N PHE A 29 -16.14 1.59 4.18
CA PHE A 29 -14.99 0.78 4.59
C PHE A 29 -13.70 1.54 4.32
N HIS A 30 -13.09 2.07 5.38
CA HIS A 30 -11.90 2.92 5.31
C HIS A 30 -10.64 2.06 5.33
N VAL A 31 -9.81 2.22 4.32
CA VAL A 31 -8.51 1.57 4.24
C VAL A 31 -7.43 2.64 4.12
N GLY A 32 -6.39 2.47 4.89
CA GLY A 32 -5.21 3.33 4.81
C GLY A 32 -3.99 2.52 4.43
N ALA A 33 -3.05 3.16 3.76
CA ALA A 33 -1.76 2.59 3.45
C ALA A 33 -0.68 3.64 3.63
N ALA A 34 0.52 3.19 3.86
CA ALA A 34 1.70 4.05 3.93
C ALA A 34 2.86 3.33 3.28
N VAL A 35 3.66 4.06 2.52
CA VAL A 35 4.88 3.54 1.94
C VAL A 35 6.07 4.32 2.47
N ARG A 36 7.13 3.58 2.81
CA ARG A 36 8.43 4.19 3.12
C ARG A 36 9.23 4.23 1.85
N CYS A 37 9.84 5.35 1.58
CA CYS A 37 10.67 5.55 0.41
C CYS A 37 12.14 5.45 0.77
N GLU A 38 12.98 5.22 -0.24
CA GLU A 38 14.43 5.05 -0.07
C GLU A 38 15.08 6.25 0.62
N ASP A 39 14.56 7.46 0.39
CA ASP A 39 15.06 8.68 1.03
C ASP A 39 14.56 8.87 2.48
N GLY A 40 13.80 7.93 3.02
CA GLY A 40 13.24 7.99 4.36
C GLY A 40 11.86 8.64 4.45
N CYS A 41 11.36 9.24 3.38
CA CYS A 41 10.01 9.82 3.37
C CYS A 41 8.96 8.73 3.52
N VAL A 42 7.86 9.08 4.18
CA VAL A 42 6.68 8.23 4.27
C VAL A 42 5.53 8.91 3.54
N ILE A 43 4.87 8.18 2.65
CA ILE A 43 3.77 8.69 1.84
C ILE A 43 2.52 7.89 2.15
N ASP A 44 1.45 8.59 2.50
CA ASP A 44 0.18 8.00 2.86
C ASP A 44 -0.71 7.81 1.64
N GLY A 45 -1.61 6.82 1.73
CA GLY A 45 -2.68 6.61 0.77
C GLY A 45 -3.94 6.15 1.49
N CYS A 46 -5.05 6.35 0.85
CA CYS A 46 -6.36 5.87 1.33
C CYS A 46 -7.16 5.38 0.13
N ASN A 47 -8.19 4.57 0.36
CA ASN A 47 -9.03 4.11 -0.73
C ASN A 47 -9.90 5.26 -1.24
N VAL A 48 -10.09 5.28 -2.55
CA VAL A 48 -10.92 6.28 -3.25
C VAL A 48 -11.91 5.52 -4.12
N GLU A 49 -13.15 5.47 -3.66
CA GLU A 49 -14.23 4.79 -4.36
C GLU A 49 -14.83 5.65 -5.44
N ASN A 50 -15.46 5.01 -6.40
CA ASN A 50 -16.12 5.66 -7.50
C ASN A 50 -17.44 4.95 -7.79
N ALA A 51 -18.46 5.70 -8.19
CA ALA A 51 -19.72 5.13 -8.64
C ALA A 51 -19.52 4.12 -9.79
N SER A 52 -18.52 4.35 -10.61
CA SER A 52 -18.04 3.37 -11.58
C SER A 52 -17.05 2.45 -10.86
N TYR A 53 -17.49 1.29 -10.46
CA TYR A 53 -16.72 0.37 -9.60
C TYR A 53 -15.31 0.09 -10.12
N GLY A 54 -15.14 -0.06 -11.43
CA GLY A 54 -13.85 -0.32 -12.04
C GLY A 54 -12.84 0.81 -11.87
N LEU A 55 -13.27 2.00 -11.49
CA LEU A 55 -12.42 3.16 -11.28
C LEU A 55 -12.04 3.35 -9.81
N SER A 56 -12.61 2.59 -8.90
CA SER A 56 -12.24 2.61 -7.48
C SER A 56 -10.79 2.17 -7.32
N ILE A 57 -10.04 2.86 -6.45
CA ILE A 57 -8.63 2.59 -6.23
C ILE A 57 -8.40 2.25 -4.76
N CYS A 58 -7.64 1.17 -4.52
CA CYS A 58 -7.25 0.77 -3.17
C CYS A 58 -6.19 1.71 -2.59
N ALA A 59 -6.15 1.80 -1.27
CA ALA A 59 -5.21 2.65 -0.55
C ALA A 59 -3.74 2.39 -0.93
N GLU A 60 -3.39 1.12 -1.11
CA GLU A 60 -2.02 0.71 -1.43
C GLU A 60 -1.56 1.32 -2.76
N ARG A 61 -2.44 1.29 -3.78
CA ARG A 61 -2.10 1.86 -5.09
C ARG A 61 -2.03 3.39 -5.03
N VAL A 62 -2.91 4.03 -4.25
CA VAL A 62 -2.84 5.48 -4.07
C VAL A 62 -1.48 5.88 -3.48
N ALA A 63 -1.03 5.18 -2.43
CA ALA A 63 0.27 5.47 -1.80
C ALA A 63 1.42 5.22 -2.78
N LEU A 64 1.42 4.09 -3.47
CA LEU A 64 2.48 3.73 -4.42
C LEU A 64 2.55 4.71 -5.59
N PHE A 65 1.41 5.03 -6.19
CA PHE A 65 1.36 5.95 -7.32
C PHE A 65 1.77 7.37 -6.91
N THR A 66 1.39 7.79 -5.70
CA THR A 66 1.82 9.08 -5.17
C THR A 66 3.33 9.14 -5.02
N ALA A 67 3.95 8.09 -4.48
CA ALA A 67 5.41 8.01 -4.36
C ALA A 67 6.08 8.16 -5.73
N ILE A 68 5.62 7.42 -6.72
CA ILE A 68 6.17 7.46 -8.06
C ILE A 68 6.01 8.86 -8.67
N SER A 69 4.83 9.48 -8.53
CA SER A 69 4.59 10.82 -9.09
C SER A 69 5.45 11.91 -8.41
N GLN A 70 5.92 11.66 -7.21
CA GLN A 70 6.84 12.55 -6.50
C GLN A 70 8.31 12.23 -6.78
N GLY A 71 8.60 11.31 -7.68
CA GLY A 71 9.96 10.93 -8.03
C GLY A 71 10.68 10.13 -6.96
N LYS A 72 9.93 9.43 -6.10
CA LYS A 72 10.50 8.67 -4.99
C LYS A 72 10.42 7.18 -5.26
N GLN A 73 11.35 6.44 -4.64
CA GLN A 73 11.39 4.97 -4.74
C GLN A 73 10.79 4.36 -3.48
N PRO A 74 9.58 3.77 -3.55
CA PRO A 74 9.03 3.07 -2.40
C PRO A 74 9.80 1.77 -2.14
N ILE A 75 10.01 1.44 -0.87
CA ILE A 75 10.78 0.26 -0.46
C ILE A 75 10.06 -0.65 0.53
N GLU A 76 9.01 -0.17 1.17
CA GLU A 76 8.18 -0.99 2.07
C GLU A 76 6.79 -0.40 2.16
N LEU A 77 5.80 -1.23 2.50
CA LEU A 77 4.40 -0.81 2.54
C LEU A 77 3.71 -1.39 3.77
N ALA A 78 2.79 -0.61 4.32
CA ALA A 78 1.84 -1.09 5.32
C ALA A 78 0.41 -0.75 4.90
N VAL A 79 -0.53 -1.63 5.23
CA VAL A 79 -1.95 -1.43 4.93
C VAL A 79 -2.79 -1.78 6.16
N SER A 80 -3.85 -0.99 6.38
CA SER A 80 -4.77 -1.19 7.48
C SER A 80 -6.22 -1.01 7.02
N CYS A 81 -7.02 -2.04 7.26
CA CYS A 81 -8.48 -2.01 7.09
C CYS A 81 -9.11 -1.68 8.44
N ILE A 82 -9.19 -0.40 8.77
CA ILE A 82 -9.51 0.06 10.11
C ILE A 82 -10.94 -0.33 10.57
N ASP A 83 -11.85 -0.50 9.63
CA ASP A 83 -13.25 -0.84 9.93
C ASP A 83 -13.50 -2.36 9.97
N ALA A 84 -12.48 -3.16 9.71
CA ALA A 84 -12.65 -4.60 9.72
C ALA A 84 -12.93 -5.10 11.14
N PRO A 85 -13.93 -5.99 11.32
CA PRO A 85 -14.17 -6.61 12.62
C PRO A 85 -12.92 -7.33 13.15
N SER A 86 -12.77 -7.35 14.50
CA SER A 86 -11.60 -7.96 15.14
C SER A 86 -11.46 -9.45 14.87
N ASP A 87 -12.58 -10.12 14.52
CA ASP A 87 -12.62 -11.55 14.21
C ASP A 87 -12.55 -11.82 12.69
N SER A 88 -12.16 -10.84 11.90
CA SER A 88 -12.06 -10.98 10.46
C SER A 88 -11.07 -12.08 10.07
N ALA A 89 -11.45 -12.89 9.08
CA ALA A 89 -10.52 -13.84 8.50
C ALA A 89 -9.34 -13.10 7.85
N PRO A 90 -8.11 -13.63 7.94
CA PRO A 90 -6.93 -12.95 7.37
C PRO A 90 -7.10 -12.54 5.91
N GLY A 91 -7.76 -13.36 5.10
CA GLY A 91 -7.98 -13.07 3.68
C GLY A 91 -8.75 -11.79 3.40
N SER A 92 -9.63 -11.37 4.32
CA SER A 92 -10.39 -10.13 4.16
C SER A 92 -9.58 -8.87 4.47
N LEU A 93 -8.38 -9.04 5.05
CA LEU A 93 -7.48 -7.95 5.41
C LEU A 93 -6.32 -7.82 4.41
N MET A 94 -6.15 -8.80 3.54
CA MET A 94 -5.03 -8.88 2.61
C MET A 94 -5.19 -7.88 1.46
N PRO A 95 -4.08 -7.40 0.88
CA PRO A 95 -4.16 -6.60 -0.34
C PRO A 95 -4.74 -7.42 -1.49
N CYS A 96 -5.54 -6.77 -2.32
CA CYS A 96 -6.13 -7.43 -3.48
C CYS A 96 -5.07 -7.78 -4.54
N GLY A 97 -5.46 -8.62 -5.52
CA GLY A 97 -4.54 -9.05 -6.57
C GLY A 97 -3.96 -7.90 -7.40
N ALA A 98 -4.78 -6.89 -7.72
CA ALA A 98 -4.31 -5.72 -8.45
C ALA A 98 -3.24 -4.96 -7.67
N CYS A 99 -3.43 -4.78 -6.36
CA CYS A 99 -2.43 -4.13 -5.51
C CYS A 99 -1.14 -4.94 -5.44
N ARG A 100 -1.24 -6.26 -5.35
CA ARG A 100 -0.06 -7.14 -5.32
C ARG A 100 0.76 -7.02 -6.61
N GLN A 101 0.09 -6.95 -7.75
CA GLN A 101 0.77 -6.78 -9.04
C GLN A 101 1.46 -5.41 -9.12
N VAL A 102 0.82 -4.35 -8.64
CA VAL A 102 1.43 -3.02 -8.59
C VAL A 102 2.63 -2.99 -7.63
N MET A 103 2.51 -3.64 -6.47
CA MET A 103 3.64 -3.80 -5.54
C MET A 103 4.82 -4.50 -6.21
N GLN A 104 4.54 -5.55 -6.97
CA GLN A 104 5.58 -6.29 -7.69
C GLN A 104 6.35 -5.40 -8.66
N GLU A 105 5.66 -4.48 -9.33
CA GLU A 105 6.29 -3.57 -10.28
C GLU A 105 7.14 -2.50 -9.59
N LEU A 106 6.67 -1.98 -8.46
CA LEU A 106 7.19 -0.74 -7.90
C LEU A 106 8.06 -0.91 -6.66
N LEU A 107 7.91 -2.01 -5.92
CA LEU A 107 8.69 -2.28 -4.71
C LEU A 107 9.87 -3.21 -5.03
N PRO A 108 10.96 -3.15 -4.23
CA PRO A 108 12.04 -4.14 -4.35
C PRO A 108 11.52 -5.55 -4.10
N SER A 109 12.15 -6.56 -4.71
CA SER A 109 11.70 -7.95 -4.62
C SER A 109 11.66 -8.49 -3.18
N LYS A 110 12.48 -7.95 -2.30
CA LYS A 110 12.54 -8.36 -0.88
C LYS A 110 11.76 -7.42 0.03
N ALA A 111 10.93 -6.54 -0.52
CA ALA A 111 10.17 -5.59 0.26
C ALA A 111 9.25 -6.30 1.25
N ASN A 112 9.12 -5.71 2.43
CA ASN A 112 8.18 -6.14 3.44
C ASN A 112 6.85 -5.41 3.25
N VAL A 113 5.76 -6.16 3.35
CA VAL A 113 4.41 -5.64 3.36
C VAL A 113 3.80 -6.00 4.71
N SER A 114 3.50 -5.00 5.51
CA SER A 114 2.89 -5.18 6.82
C SER A 114 1.38 -5.01 6.70
N ILE A 115 0.65 -6.02 7.13
CA ILE A 115 -0.81 -6.07 7.00
C ILE A 115 -1.38 -6.06 8.42
N ASP A 116 -2.12 -5.01 8.75
CA ASP A 116 -2.68 -4.82 10.08
C ASP A 116 -3.60 -6.00 10.44
N GLY A 117 -3.33 -6.63 11.58
CA GLY A 117 -4.07 -7.80 12.03
C GLY A 117 -3.57 -9.13 11.47
N VAL A 118 -2.60 -9.13 10.57
CA VAL A 118 -2.05 -10.35 9.96
C VAL A 118 -0.57 -10.51 10.25
N GLY A 119 0.22 -9.46 10.05
CA GLY A 119 1.67 -9.50 10.19
C GLY A 119 2.38 -9.09 8.91
N THR A 120 3.67 -9.36 8.85
CA THR A 120 4.51 -8.98 7.70
C THR A 120 4.66 -10.13 6.73
N ARG A 121 4.58 -9.81 5.43
CA ARG A 121 4.78 -10.75 4.33
C ARG A 121 5.78 -10.15 3.33
N GLN A 122 6.53 -11.00 2.65
CA GLN A 122 7.34 -10.58 1.51
C GLN A 122 6.51 -10.69 0.23
N LEU A 123 6.87 -9.91 -0.78
CA LEU A 123 6.14 -9.88 -2.06
C LEU A 123 5.99 -11.27 -2.69
N LYS A 124 7.04 -12.08 -2.66
CA LYS A 124 7.00 -13.43 -3.24
C LYS A 124 5.98 -14.34 -2.57
N GLN A 125 5.62 -14.06 -1.31
CA GLN A 125 4.58 -14.81 -0.60
C GLN A 125 3.19 -14.33 -1.00
N LEU A 126 3.07 -13.06 -1.39
CA LEU A 126 1.80 -12.45 -1.79
C LEU A 126 1.48 -12.68 -3.27
N LEU A 127 2.51 -12.78 -4.10
CA LEU A 127 2.34 -12.96 -5.55
C LEU A 127 3.44 -13.86 -6.11
N PRO A 128 3.32 -15.19 -5.92
CA PRO A 128 4.23 -16.12 -6.58
C PRO A 128 3.98 -16.13 -8.09
N ALA A 129 5.04 -16.23 -8.88
CA ALA A 129 4.97 -16.26 -10.35
C ALA A 129 4.23 -15.03 -10.93
N PRO A 130 4.70 -13.80 -10.64
CA PRO A 130 4.03 -12.59 -11.10
C PRO A 130 4.15 -12.39 -12.61
N SER A 131 3.27 -11.55 -13.14
CA SER A 131 3.42 -11.07 -14.52
C SER A 131 4.59 -10.07 -14.57
N GLU A 132 5.50 -10.29 -15.48
CA GLU A 132 6.66 -9.43 -15.68
C GLU A 132 6.87 -9.19 -17.17
N LEU A 133 7.31 -7.97 -17.50
CA LEU A 133 7.74 -7.65 -18.85
C LEU A 133 9.24 -7.38 -18.82
N LYS A 134 9.95 -7.97 -19.79
CA LYS A 134 11.36 -7.68 -19.95
C LYS A 134 11.51 -6.25 -20.46
N GLN A 135 12.25 -5.44 -19.70
CA GLN A 135 12.53 -4.09 -20.13
C GLN A 135 13.47 -4.11 -21.34
N PRO A 136 13.20 -3.29 -22.36
CA PRO A 136 14.13 -3.19 -23.49
C PRO A 136 15.45 -2.61 -22.99
N ASN A 137 16.58 -3.18 -23.52
CA ASN A 137 17.89 -2.58 -23.30
C ASN A 137 17.94 -1.28 -24.08
N ILE A 138 17.83 -0.17 -23.35
CA ILE A 138 18.05 1.16 -23.92
C ILE A 138 19.53 1.46 -23.73
N ASN A 139 20.29 1.36 -24.82
CA ASN A 139 21.67 1.81 -24.83
C ASN A 139 21.70 3.33 -25.08
#